data_2bdb208da6cfc3aca82dee450cfa5cf8
#
_entry.id   2bdb208da6cfc3aca82dee450cfa5cf8
#
_cell.length_a   1.000
_cell.length_b   1.000
_cell.length_c   1.000
_cell.angle_alpha   90.00
_cell.angle_beta   90.00
_cell.angle_gamma   90.00
#
_symmetry.space_group_name_H-M   'P 1'
#
loop_
_entity.id
_entity.type
_entity.pdbx_description
1 polymer ?
#
loop_
_entity_poly.entity_id
_entity_poly.type
_entity_poly.pdbx_seq_one_letter_code
_entity_poly.pdbx_strand_id
1 'polypeptide(L)'
;VGSEMCIRDRNNIKKHIAINEVSILRQSRQAASLSISHGSKKIIKELVSDGVLVSTPAGSTAYNLSVHGPILSLNSKKLSISPISPFRPRRWKGKIVGDRSKIVIRNLNPKKRPISAVADNIEVRNAKNIIVKTNQKIKFNLLHDQNRSLQKKIKIEQLRRETS
;
A
#
# COMPACT_ATOMS: atom_id res chain seq x y z
N VAL A 1 -7.47 9.10 -8.99
CA VAL A 1 -6.47 9.67 -8.05
C VAL A 1 -5.40 8.61 -7.82
N GLY A 2 -4.20 8.82 -8.39
CA GLY A 2 -3.06 7.92 -8.19
C GLY A 2 -2.27 8.29 -6.95
N SER A 3 -1.47 7.35 -6.45
CA SER A 3 -0.47 7.62 -5.43
C SER A 3 0.91 7.83 -6.06
N GLU A 4 1.69 8.75 -5.53
CA GLU A 4 3.09 8.95 -5.90
C GLU A 4 3.97 8.28 -4.85
N MET A 5 4.84 7.42 -5.30
CA MET A 5 5.87 6.80 -4.48
C MET A 5 7.20 7.51 -4.69
N CYS A 6 7.78 8.03 -3.62
CA CYS A 6 9.15 8.51 -3.60
C CYS A 6 9.99 7.55 -2.77
N ILE A 7 10.98 6.92 -3.39
CA ILE A 7 11.94 6.06 -2.72
C ILE A 7 13.24 6.83 -2.58
N ARG A 8 13.72 6.94 -1.35
CA ARG A 8 15.06 7.49 -1.07
C ARG A 8 16.00 6.33 -0.75
N ASP A 9 16.92 6.04 -1.66
CA ASP A 9 18.14 5.29 -1.38
C ASP A 9 19.29 6.27 -1.14
N ARG A 10 20.34 5.85 -0.44
CA ARG A 10 21.45 6.67 0.10
C ARG A 10 21.68 8.03 -0.57
N ASN A 11 21.72 8.11 -1.92
CA ASN A 11 22.00 9.34 -2.68
C ASN A 11 21.03 9.61 -3.84
N ASN A 12 20.06 8.72 -4.12
CA ASN A 12 19.15 8.86 -5.24
C ASN A 12 17.68 8.85 -4.77
N ILE A 13 16.91 9.77 -5.29
CA ILE A 13 15.44 9.79 -5.12
C ILE A 13 14.83 9.29 -6.41
N LYS A 14 14.19 8.13 -6.37
CA LYS A 14 13.36 7.60 -7.46
C LYS A 14 11.91 7.92 -7.19
N LYS A 15 11.22 8.44 -8.21
CA LYS A 15 9.78 8.76 -8.13
C LYS A 15 9.03 7.89 -9.12
N HIS A 16 7.97 7.24 -8.65
CA HIS A 16 7.08 6.43 -9.46
C HIS A 16 5.63 6.73 -9.07
N ILE A 17 4.73 6.47 -10.00
CA ILE A 17 3.29 6.64 -9.81
C ILE A 17 2.68 5.26 -9.76
N ALA A 18 1.79 5.04 -8.80
CA ALA A 18 0.95 3.87 -8.73
C ALA A 18 -0.52 4.26 -8.80
N ILE A 19 -1.29 3.52 -9.58
CA ILE A 19 -2.74 3.65 -9.68
C ILE A 19 -3.40 2.84 -8.58
N ASN A 20 -2.95 1.58 -8.41
CA ASN A 20 -3.52 0.64 -7.46
C ASN A 20 -2.84 0.75 -6.09
N GLU A 21 -1.57 0.36 -6.01
CA GLU A 21 -0.88 0.27 -4.72
C GLU A 21 0.63 0.47 -4.84
N VAL A 22 1.20 0.79 -3.70
CA VAL A 22 2.63 0.67 -3.44
C VAL A 22 2.81 -0.48 -2.46
N SER A 23 3.48 -1.55 -2.89
CA SER A 23 3.81 -2.68 -2.02
C SER A 23 5.28 -2.65 -1.61
N ILE A 24 5.55 -2.98 -0.36
CA ILE A 24 6.89 -3.15 0.18
C ILE A 24 7.03 -4.61 0.58
N LEU A 25 7.99 -5.31 0.01
CA LEU A 25 8.19 -6.75 0.17
C LEU A 25 9.60 -7.07 0.62
N ARG A 26 9.75 -8.09 1.46
CA ARG A 26 11.06 -8.64 1.81
C ARG A 26 11.76 -9.23 0.59
N GLN A 27 13.07 -9.04 0.48
CA GLN A 27 13.89 -9.61 -0.59
C GLN A 27 14.60 -10.92 -0.19
N SER A 28 14.56 -11.26 1.08
CA SER A 28 15.21 -12.46 1.62
C SER A 28 14.20 -13.35 2.33
N ARG A 29 14.65 -14.52 2.80
CA ARG A 29 13.84 -15.43 3.61
C ARG A 29 13.47 -14.84 4.97
N GLN A 30 14.22 -13.85 5.45
CA GLN A 30 13.92 -13.16 6.71
C GLN A 30 12.79 -12.16 6.51
N ALA A 31 11.88 -12.07 7.48
CA ALA A 31 10.81 -11.09 7.49
C ALA A 31 11.36 -9.66 7.46
N ALA A 32 10.66 -8.75 6.81
CA ALA A 32 10.96 -7.33 6.86
C ALA A 32 10.74 -6.78 8.28
N SER A 33 11.49 -5.73 8.64
CA SER A 33 11.30 -4.97 9.89
C SER A 33 11.09 -3.51 9.52
N LEU A 34 9.85 -3.04 9.66
CA LEU A 34 9.41 -1.77 9.11
C LEU A 34 8.84 -0.85 10.21
N SER A 35 9.12 0.44 10.15
CA SER A 35 8.33 1.44 10.88
C SER A 35 7.44 2.21 9.92
N ILE A 36 6.24 2.58 10.37
CA ILE A 36 5.25 3.26 9.55
C ILE A 36 4.73 4.51 10.29
N SER A 37 4.72 5.63 9.59
CA SER A 37 4.19 6.91 10.08
C SER A 37 3.27 7.54 9.03
N HIS A 38 2.29 8.34 9.49
CA HIS A 38 1.39 9.12 8.65
C HIS A 38 1.43 10.58 9.15
N GLY A 39 1.98 11.47 8.33
CA GLY A 39 2.35 12.82 8.75
C GLY A 39 3.35 12.76 9.91
N SER A 40 3.07 13.46 11.00
CA SER A 40 3.87 13.45 12.23
C SER A 40 3.55 12.25 13.14
N LYS A 41 2.42 11.56 12.90
CA LYS A 41 1.95 10.49 13.78
C LYS A 41 2.57 9.14 13.42
N LYS A 42 3.23 8.51 14.40
CA LYS A 42 3.69 7.13 14.26
C LYS A 42 2.51 6.17 14.37
N ILE A 43 2.30 5.33 13.35
CA ILE A 43 1.25 4.30 13.32
C ILE A 43 1.76 3.05 14.01
N ILE A 44 2.94 2.60 13.63
CA ILE A 44 3.57 1.41 14.22
C ILE A 44 5.08 1.61 14.31
N LYS A 45 5.64 1.28 15.48
CA LYS A 45 7.08 1.45 15.74
C LYS A 45 7.91 0.41 14.98
N GLU A 46 7.47 -0.84 15.03
CA GLU A 46 8.06 -1.96 14.32
C GLU A 46 6.98 -2.95 13.88
N LEU A 47 6.93 -3.22 12.58
CA LEU A 47 6.15 -4.28 11.96
C LEU A 47 7.12 -5.32 11.41
N VAL A 48 7.07 -6.54 11.96
CA VAL A 48 7.78 -7.70 11.41
C VAL A 48 6.80 -8.51 10.58
N SER A 49 7.00 -8.55 9.26
CA SER A 49 6.06 -9.12 8.30
C SER A 49 6.77 -9.51 6.99
N ASP A 50 6.06 -10.15 6.08
CA ASP A 50 6.55 -10.32 4.71
C ASP A 50 6.58 -8.99 3.94
N GLY A 51 5.76 -8.05 4.36
CA GLY A 51 5.70 -6.71 3.78
C GLY A 51 4.51 -5.89 4.26
N VAL A 52 4.27 -4.80 3.55
CA VAL A 52 3.12 -3.90 3.76
C VAL A 52 2.70 -3.29 2.43
N LEU A 53 1.41 -3.07 2.25
CA LEU A 53 0.82 -2.36 1.13
C LEU A 53 0.32 -0.99 1.56
N VAL A 54 0.40 -0.02 0.65
CA VAL A 54 -0.37 1.22 0.69
C VAL A 54 -1.23 1.27 -0.57
N SER A 55 -2.52 1.11 -0.40
CA SER A 55 -3.48 1.03 -1.51
C SER A 55 -4.33 2.29 -1.63
N THR A 56 -4.58 2.68 -2.88
CA THR A 56 -5.58 3.68 -3.25
C THR A 56 -6.99 3.08 -3.17
N PRO A 57 -8.05 3.89 -3.25
CA PRO A 57 -9.41 3.39 -3.42
C PRO A 57 -9.56 2.48 -4.64
N ALA A 58 -8.93 2.82 -5.78
CA ALA A 58 -8.98 2.01 -7.00
C ALA A 58 -8.30 0.65 -6.81
N GLY A 59 -7.14 0.62 -6.13
CA GLY A 59 -6.40 -0.60 -5.84
C GLY A 59 -6.94 -1.42 -4.67
N SER A 60 -7.94 -0.92 -3.94
CA SER A 60 -8.45 -1.61 -2.76
C SER A 60 -9.07 -2.99 -3.06
N THR A 61 -9.49 -3.24 -4.31
CA THR A 61 -9.99 -4.52 -4.81
C THR A 61 -8.93 -5.36 -5.54
N ALA A 62 -7.69 -4.87 -5.63
CA ALA A 62 -6.56 -5.58 -6.22
C ALA A 62 -5.76 -6.35 -5.15
N TYR A 63 -4.44 -6.22 -5.11
CA TYR A 63 -3.59 -6.93 -4.15
C TYR A 63 -3.97 -6.65 -2.68
N ASN A 64 -4.49 -5.44 -2.39
CA ASN A 64 -5.00 -5.11 -1.07
C ASN A 64 -6.09 -6.07 -0.58
N LEU A 65 -6.99 -6.50 -1.47
CA LEU A 65 -8.04 -7.47 -1.13
C LEU A 65 -7.44 -8.85 -0.81
N SER A 66 -6.44 -9.29 -1.57
CA SER A 66 -5.76 -10.57 -1.35
C SER A 66 -5.04 -10.65 0.00
N VAL A 67 -4.62 -9.52 0.56
CA VAL A 67 -4.03 -9.46 1.91
C VAL A 67 -5.05 -9.09 2.99
N HIS A 68 -6.35 -9.27 2.69
CA HIS A 68 -7.47 -8.96 3.60
C HIS A 68 -7.55 -7.49 4.01
N GLY A 69 -7.04 -6.59 3.18
CA GLY A 69 -7.20 -5.15 3.37
C GLY A 69 -8.65 -4.69 3.09
N PRO A 70 -9.06 -3.56 3.66
CA PRO A 70 -10.41 -3.04 3.48
C PRO A 70 -10.65 -2.53 2.06
N ILE A 71 -11.86 -2.75 1.54
CA ILE A 71 -12.32 -2.12 0.30
C ILE A 71 -12.68 -0.67 0.60
N LEU A 72 -12.16 0.25 -0.20
CA LEU A 72 -12.42 1.68 -0.09
C LEU A 72 -13.35 2.15 -1.22
N SER A 73 -14.30 3.02 -0.88
CA SER A 73 -15.10 3.70 -1.91
C SER A 73 -14.19 4.55 -2.81
N LEU A 74 -14.42 4.50 -4.13
CA LEU A 74 -13.62 5.22 -5.13
C LEU A 74 -13.51 6.73 -4.86
N ASN A 75 -14.55 7.32 -4.31
CA ASN A 75 -14.60 8.75 -4.00
C ASN A 75 -14.06 9.07 -2.60
N SER A 76 -13.61 8.07 -1.86
CA SER A 76 -13.05 8.30 -0.54
C SER A 76 -11.67 8.96 -0.65
N LYS A 77 -11.46 9.99 0.16
CA LYS A 77 -10.15 10.65 0.30
C LYS A 77 -9.29 9.91 1.33
N LYS A 78 -9.12 8.59 1.12
CA LYS A 78 -8.47 7.69 2.06
C LYS A 78 -7.50 6.76 1.35
N LEU A 79 -6.51 6.29 2.09
CA LEU A 79 -5.58 5.23 1.70
C LEU A 79 -5.67 4.10 2.71
N SER A 80 -5.49 2.86 2.26
CA SER A 80 -5.37 1.70 3.13
C SER A 80 -3.89 1.35 3.31
N ILE A 81 -3.49 1.08 4.55
CA ILE A 81 -2.19 0.49 4.89
C ILE A 81 -2.49 -0.91 5.40
N SER A 82 -2.09 -1.93 4.66
CA SER A 82 -2.40 -3.33 4.96
C SER A 82 -1.13 -4.15 5.09
N PRO A 83 -0.92 -4.89 6.19
CA PRO A 83 0.26 -5.75 6.35
C PRO A 83 0.14 -7.00 5.49
N ILE A 84 1.27 -7.53 5.07
CA ILE A 84 1.38 -8.82 4.38
C ILE A 84 1.97 -9.82 5.37
N SER A 85 1.21 -10.85 5.73
CA SER A 85 1.62 -11.90 6.68
C SER A 85 2.30 -11.35 7.94
N PRO A 86 1.61 -10.55 8.77
CA PRO A 86 2.23 -9.92 9.94
C PRO A 86 2.57 -10.96 11.00
N PHE A 87 3.85 -10.99 11.41
CA PHE A 87 4.35 -11.83 12.48
C PHE A 87 4.32 -11.12 13.84
N ARG A 88 4.72 -9.85 13.87
CA ARG A 88 4.65 -8.97 15.04
C ARG A 88 4.28 -7.55 14.64
N PRO A 89 3.20 -6.96 15.20
CA PRO A 89 2.14 -7.63 15.99
C PRO A 89 1.24 -8.48 15.10
N ARG A 90 0.94 -9.71 15.51
CA ARG A 90 0.15 -10.68 14.71
C ARG A 90 -1.28 -10.22 14.41
N ARG A 91 -1.89 -9.45 15.31
CA ARG A 91 -3.29 -9.00 15.20
C ARG A 91 -3.43 -7.63 14.54
N TRP A 92 -2.33 -7.02 14.10
CA TRP A 92 -2.42 -5.75 13.42
C TRP A 92 -2.98 -5.94 12.01
N LYS A 93 -4.20 -5.44 11.83
CA LYS A 93 -4.94 -5.55 10.55
C LYS A 93 -4.68 -4.41 9.58
N GLY A 94 -3.76 -3.50 9.92
CA GLY A 94 -3.52 -2.30 9.12
C GLY A 94 -4.30 -1.09 9.62
N LYS A 95 -4.35 -0.06 8.78
CA LYS A 95 -5.02 1.20 9.11
C LYS A 95 -5.49 1.93 7.87
N ILE A 96 -6.70 2.50 7.94
CA ILE A 96 -7.18 3.47 6.96
C ILE A 96 -6.73 4.86 7.42
N VAL A 97 -6.16 5.65 6.52
CA VAL A 97 -5.66 7.01 6.77
C VAL A 97 -6.18 7.98 5.73
N GLY A 98 -6.18 9.28 6.04
CA GLY A 98 -6.51 10.31 5.07
C GLY A 98 -5.42 10.46 4.01
N ASP A 99 -5.80 10.88 2.81
CA ASP A 99 -4.89 10.99 1.65
C ASP A 99 -4.06 12.29 1.61
N ARG A 100 -4.36 13.26 2.50
CA ARG A 100 -3.70 14.56 2.51
C ARG A 100 -2.28 14.55 3.07
N SER A 101 -1.94 13.57 3.88
CA SER A 101 -0.62 13.47 4.50
C SER A 101 0.19 12.32 3.93
N LYS A 102 1.51 12.49 3.88
CA LYS A 102 2.43 11.45 3.42
C LYS A 102 2.51 10.29 4.41
N ILE A 103 2.58 9.07 3.88
CA ILE A 103 2.92 7.86 4.61
C ILE A 103 4.42 7.64 4.45
N VAL A 104 5.13 7.46 5.55
CA VAL A 104 6.57 7.18 5.55
C VAL A 104 6.79 5.79 6.09
N ILE A 105 7.41 4.94 5.28
CA ILE A 105 7.78 3.57 5.64
C ILE A 105 9.31 3.49 5.63
N ARG A 106 9.90 3.05 6.75
CA ARG A 106 11.34 2.92 6.89
C ARG A 106 11.72 1.47 7.17
N ASN A 107 12.70 0.97 6.45
CA ASN A 107 13.35 -0.28 6.78
C ASN A 107 14.27 -0.08 7.99
N LEU A 108 13.99 -0.77 9.09
CA LEU A 108 14.74 -0.64 10.34
C LEU A 108 16.08 -1.40 10.30
N ASN A 109 16.21 -2.38 9.42
CA ASN A 109 17.44 -3.17 9.28
C ASN A 109 17.78 -3.49 7.81
N PRO A 110 18.16 -2.49 7.01
CA PRO A 110 18.33 -2.67 5.56
C PRO A 110 19.48 -3.58 5.15
N LYS A 111 20.51 -3.73 6.00
CA LYS A 111 21.63 -4.64 5.71
C LYS A 111 21.23 -6.12 5.87
N LYS A 112 20.54 -6.45 6.95
CA LYS A 112 20.17 -7.83 7.29
C LYS A 112 18.82 -8.24 6.69
N ARG A 113 17.91 -7.29 6.50
CA ARG A 113 16.54 -7.50 6.04
C ARG A 113 16.21 -6.57 4.86
N PRO A 114 16.83 -6.76 3.69
CA PRO A 114 16.58 -5.91 2.52
C PRO A 114 15.14 -6.02 2.05
N ILE A 115 14.60 -4.93 1.52
CA ILE A 115 13.25 -4.85 0.98
C ILE A 115 13.24 -4.26 -0.42
N SER A 116 12.24 -4.67 -1.21
CA SER A 116 11.85 -4.03 -2.45
C SER A 116 10.61 -3.18 -2.22
N ALA A 117 10.52 -2.06 -2.94
CA ALA A 117 9.31 -1.28 -3.07
C ALA A 117 8.83 -1.32 -4.51
N VAL A 118 7.54 -1.59 -4.70
CA VAL A 118 6.92 -1.78 -6.02
C VAL A 118 5.76 -0.79 -6.15
N ALA A 119 5.78 0.02 -7.21
CA ALA A 119 4.66 0.86 -7.59
C ALA A 119 3.93 0.20 -8.77
N ASP A 120 2.76 -0.39 -8.52
CA ASP A 120 2.04 -1.28 -9.44
C ASP A 120 2.98 -2.39 -10.00
N ASN A 121 3.68 -2.13 -11.10
CA ASN A 121 4.59 -3.08 -11.76
C ASN A 121 6.07 -2.64 -11.77
N ILE A 122 6.41 -1.49 -11.19
CA ILE A 122 7.79 -0.95 -11.19
C ILE A 122 8.47 -1.24 -9.85
N GLU A 123 9.47 -2.13 -9.86
CA GLU A 123 10.22 -2.51 -8.68
C GLU A 123 11.47 -1.64 -8.46
N VAL A 124 11.71 -1.26 -7.22
CA VAL A 124 12.96 -0.65 -6.74
C VAL A 124 13.49 -1.48 -5.58
N ARG A 125 14.63 -2.12 -5.80
CA ARG A 125 15.28 -2.99 -4.80
C ARG A 125 16.11 -2.21 -3.80
N ASN A 126 16.37 -2.83 -2.65
CA ASN A 126 17.19 -2.29 -1.55
C ASN A 126 16.70 -0.94 -1.02
N ALA A 127 15.37 -0.76 -1.02
CA ALA A 127 14.75 0.45 -0.51
C ALA A 127 14.98 0.62 0.99
N LYS A 128 15.22 1.86 1.44
CA LYS A 128 15.44 2.17 2.86
C LYS A 128 14.32 3.02 3.44
N ASN A 129 14.00 4.11 2.73
CA ASN A 129 12.93 5.02 3.11
C ASN A 129 11.98 5.18 1.93
N ILE A 130 10.73 4.86 2.14
CA ILE A 130 9.67 4.96 1.14
C ILE A 130 8.67 6.01 1.63
N ILE A 131 8.36 6.97 0.78
CA ILE A 131 7.35 7.98 1.04
C ILE A 131 6.24 7.78 0.02
N VAL A 132 5.04 7.53 0.50
CA VAL A 132 3.84 7.43 -0.33
C VAL A 132 2.94 8.62 -0.02
N LYS A 133 2.51 9.31 -1.06
CA LYS A 133 1.56 10.42 -0.98
C LYS A 133 0.62 10.39 -2.16
N THR A 134 -0.59 10.90 -1.99
CA THR A 134 -1.53 11.06 -3.09
C THR A 134 -1.06 12.20 -4.01
N ASN A 135 -1.01 11.94 -5.32
CA ASN A 135 -0.77 12.96 -6.31
C ASN A 135 -2.10 13.52 -6.82
N GLN A 136 -2.50 14.68 -6.32
CA GLN A 136 -3.77 15.31 -6.68
C GLN A 136 -3.80 15.91 -8.10
N LYS A 137 -2.63 16.06 -8.75
CA LYS A 137 -2.52 16.58 -10.11
C LYS A 137 -2.85 15.52 -11.17
N ILE A 138 -2.75 14.24 -10.80
CA ILE A 138 -3.01 13.12 -11.71
C ILE A 138 -4.41 12.61 -11.46
N LYS A 139 -5.23 12.66 -12.51
CA LYS A 139 -6.59 12.12 -12.51
C LYS A 139 -6.66 11.00 -13.53
N PHE A 140 -7.24 9.88 -13.14
CA PHE A 140 -7.55 8.77 -14.03
C PHE A 140 -9.06 8.75 -14.25
N ASN A 141 -9.49 8.68 -15.50
CA ASN A 141 -10.87 8.46 -15.85
C ASN A 141 -11.09 6.97 -16.05
N LEU A 142 -11.90 6.38 -15.18
CA LEU A 142 -12.31 4.98 -15.31
C LEU A 142 -13.52 4.92 -16.22
N LEU A 143 -13.33 4.36 -17.41
CA LEU A 143 -14.43 4.07 -18.35
C LEU A 143 -15.06 2.74 -17.95
N HIS A 144 -16.36 2.70 -17.87
CA HIS A 144 -17.13 1.49 -17.57
C HIS A 144 -18.49 1.53 -18.28
N ASP A 145 -19.01 0.38 -18.63
CA ASP A 145 -20.37 0.25 -19.18
C ASP A 145 -21.41 0.64 -18.12
N GLN A 146 -22.50 1.29 -18.55
CA GLN A 146 -23.58 1.71 -17.64
C GLN A 146 -24.11 0.59 -16.76
N ASN A 147 -24.12 -0.65 -17.24
CA ASN A 147 -24.61 -1.84 -16.52
C ASN A 147 -23.53 -2.56 -15.69
N ARG A 148 -22.24 -2.21 -15.81
CA ARG A 148 -21.12 -2.86 -15.16
C ARG A 148 -20.25 -1.86 -14.35
N SER A 149 -20.92 -1.00 -13.57
CA SER A 149 -20.19 -0.02 -12.78
C SER A 149 -19.21 -0.72 -11.82
N LEU A 150 -18.06 -0.10 -11.62
CA LEU A 150 -17.06 -0.58 -10.66
C LEU A 150 -17.64 -0.69 -9.25
N GLN A 151 -18.61 0.17 -8.88
CA GLN A 151 -19.35 0.10 -7.63
C GLN A 151 -20.18 -1.19 -7.52
N LYS A 152 -20.80 -1.65 -8.60
CA LYS A 152 -21.49 -2.95 -8.64
C LYS A 152 -20.51 -4.11 -8.45
N LYS A 153 -19.36 -4.07 -9.13
CA LYS A 153 -18.30 -5.09 -8.95
C LYS A 153 -17.80 -5.14 -7.51
N ILE A 154 -17.49 -3.99 -6.92
CA ILE A 154 -17.09 -3.88 -5.51
C ILE A 154 -18.15 -4.49 -4.59
N LYS A 155 -19.42 -4.16 -4.83
CA LYS A 155 -20.54 -4.69 -4.04
C LYS A 155 -20.68 -6.20 -4.18
N ILE A 156 -20.50 -6.72 -5.40
CA ILE A 156 -20.53 -8.17 -5.66
C ILE A 156 -19.36 -8.86 -4.94
N GLU A 157 -18.15 -8.32 -5.00
CA GLU A 157 -16.99 -8.88 -4.29
C GLU A 157 -17.17 -8.84 -2.76
N GLN A 158 -17.78 -7.79 -2.22
CA GLN A 158 -18.12 -7.72 -0.80
C GLN A 158 -19.18 -8.75 -0.37
N LEU A 159 -20.09 -9.10 -1.28
CA LEU A 159 -21.20 -10.04 -1.03
C LEU A 159 -20.85 -11.48 -1.41
N ARG A 160 -19.77 -11.72 -2.16
CA ARG A 160 -19.30 -13.08 -2.42
C ARG A 160 -18.87 -13.70 -1.10
N ARG A 161 -19.80 -14.47 -0.53
CA ARG A 161 -19.43 -15.47 0.46
C ARG A 161 -18.65 -16.52 -0.31
N GLU A 162 -17.47 -16.87 0.19
CA GLU A 162 -16.77 -18.06 -0.26
C GLU A 162 -17.73 -19.23 -0.09
N THR A 163 -18.31 -19.69 -1.19
CA THR A 163 -18.96 -21.00 -1.24
C THR A 163 -17.82 -21.99 -1.25
N SER A 164 -17.53 -22.54 -0.07
CA SER A 164 -16.72 -23.74 0.11
C SER A 164 -17.28 -24.89 -0.68
#